data_2df709e586fdcd1217c6387d3ddeb892
#
_entry.id   2df709e586fdcd1217c6387d3ddeb892
#
_cell.length_a   1.000
_cell.length_b   1.000
_cell.length_c   1.000
_cell.angle_alpha   90.00
_cell.angle_beta   90.00
_cell.angle_gamma   90.00
#
_symmetry.space_group_name_H-M   'P 1'
#
loop_
_entity.id
_entity.type
_entity.pdbx_description
1 polymer ?
#
loop_
_entity_poly.entity_id
_entity_poly.type
_entity_poly.pdbx_seq_one_letter_code
_entity_poly.pdbx_strand_id
1 'polypeptide(L)'
;MKEMTKKTAVVAMAGIMAAGMLTGCGEKKLDGSKTVATVDGTKIPLGVVSLSVREGQMQTEAMYRSYMGGSDFDIWDTEAEKGKTYGEQAVEESLKDVELMYIMKAKAADYDVELTDEDEKAIAEAAASFMEANSEETIADLAVTEDQVKTYLELQTYKQKIHDPIIADVDKNVSDEEAQQSSFEYVSVSTADLSDDEIKEKKEDAQKILDGLKADPDGDFSEIAKSVDDSYSSLSGTFDANETSEDEDTDDEDADEDSSSYSGTYPEEVIDVLRTLDDGEVASDIIETDTAYYVVKLDKKDDEEATETKKESIISTREQTLYTDTTEKWLDDADIKEEKKVLKTLKVTDNHKYVAPTATPAPTEEAAETEEVTETPEVTEAADTTTTPEATEAPSYSTDTSLTVKDGIL
;
A
#
# COMPACT_ATOMS: atom_id res chain seq x y z
N MET A 1 23.25 -12.36 22.14
CA MET A 1 22.16 -12.81 21.27
C MET A 1 20.89 -12.77 22.10
N LYS A 2 20.08 -11.73 21.93
CA LYS A 2 18.75 -11.64 22.53
C LYS A 2 17.82 -12.38 21.59
N GLU A 3 17.20 -13.44 22.06
CA GLU A 3 16.06 -14.03 21.39
C GLU A 3 14.96 -12.97 21.31
N MET A 4 14.75 -12.43 20.12
CA MET A 4 13.53 -11.66 19.82
C MET A 4 12.42 -12.70 19.74
N THR A 5 11.66 -12.80 20.81
CA THR A 5 10.37 -13.50 20.80
C THR A 5 9.51 -12.85 19.70
N LYS A 6 9.35 -13.57 18.59
CA LYS A 6 8.39 -13.21 17.52
C LYS A 6 7.00 -13.22 18.16
N LYS A 7 6.49 -12.04 18.53
CA LYS A 7 5.11 -11.92 18.97
C LYS A 7 4.22 -12.22 17.78
N THR A 8 3.48 -13.30 17.89
CA THR A 8 2.50 -13.73 16.91
C THR A 8 1.44 -12.67 16.78
N ALA A 9 1.41 -11.98 15.64
CA ALA A 9 0.32 -11.08 15.30
C ALA A 9 -0.82 -11.92 14.71
N VAL A 10 -1.58 -12.61 15.55
CA VAL A 10 -2.92 -13.03 15.14
C VAL A 10 -3.70 -11.74 14.94
N VAL A 11 -3.94 -11.37 13.69
CA VAL A 11 -4.76 -10.22 13.35
C VAL A 11 -6.13 -10.47 13.97
N ALA A 12 -6.42 -9.77 15.04
CA ALA A 12 -7.70 -9.87 15.71
C ALA A 12 -8.76 -9.27 14.79
N MET A 13 -9.37 -10.09 13.93
CA MET A 13 -10.62 -9.77 13.24
C MET A 13 -11.81 -9.62 14.21
N ALA A 14 -11.56 -9.59 15.50
CA ALA A 14 -12.56 -9.50 16.57
C ALA A 14 -13.33 -8.17 16.62
N GLY A 15 -13.24 -7.34 15.59
CA GLY A 15 -13.98 -6.07 15.53
C GLY A 15 -14.79 -5.88 14.26
N ILE A 16 -14.86 -6.88 13.41
CA ILE A 16 -15.37 -6.74 12.06
C ILE A 16 -16.81 -7.23 11.99
N MET A 17 -17.69 -6.31 11.81
CA MET A 17 -19.09 -6.38 11.36
C MET A 17 -20.14 -5.96 12.40
N ALA A 18 -20.40 -4.65 12.42
CA ALA A 18 -21.72 -4.18 12.82
C ALA A 18 -22.64 -4.25 11.60
N ALA A 19 -23.65 -5.12 11.67
CA ALA A 19 -24.56 -5.38 10.59
C ALA A 19 -25.37 -4.14 10.19
N GLY A 20 -25.22 -3.70 8.95
CA GLY A 20 -26.25 -2.94 8.26
C GLY A 20 -27.44 -3.87 7.96
N MET A 21 -28.65 -3.46 8.30
CA MET A 21 -29.85 -4.22 8.05
C MET A 21 -30.03 -4.48 6.55
N LEU A 22 -29.92 -5.75 6.16
CA LEU A 22 -30.27 -6.22 4.82
C LEU A 22 -31.78 -6.44 4.77
N THR A 23 -32.51 -5.49 4.24
CA THR A 23 -33.90 -5.74 3.83
C THR A 23 -33.89 -6.24 2.38
N GLY A 24 -33.47 -7.49 2.20
CA GLY A 24 -33.47 -8.17 0.91
C GLY A 24 -34.74 -9.00 0.72
N CYS A 25 -35.57 -8.62 -0.21
CA CYS A 25 -36.78 -9.34 -0.59
C CYS A 25 -36.44 -10.50 -1.51
N GLY A 26 -36.46 -11.74 -1.05
CA GLY A 26 -36.72 -12.91 -1.89
C GLY A 26 -35.56 -13.60 -2.61
N GLU A 27 -34.33 -13.28 -2.38
CA GLU A 27 -33.19 -14.03 -2.94
C GLU A 27 -32.96 -15.36 -2.20
N LYS A 28 -32.52 -16.38 -2.96
CA LYS A 28 -32.15 -17.67 -2.34
C LYS A 28 -31.00 -17.42 -1.39
N LYS A 29 -31.18 -17.80 -0.12
CA LYS A 29 -30.11 -17.75 0.87
C LYS A 29 -28.87 -18.47 0.35
N LEU A 30 -27.72 -17.82 0.51
CA LEU A 30 -26.40 -18.36 0.18
C LEU A 30 -26.18 -19.65 0.99
N ASP A 31 -25.59 -20.67 0.37
CA ASP A 31 -25.28 -21.95 1.03
C ASP A 31 -23.75 -22.10 1.14
N GLY A 32 -23.19 -21.62 2.24
CA GLY A 32 -21.76 -21.63 2.50
C GLY A 32 -21.12 -23.00 2.65
N SER A 33 -21.94 -24.06 2.81
CA SER A 33 -21.44 -25.44 2.90
C SER A 33 -21.07 -26.03 1.54
N LYS A 34 -21.48 -25.40 0.43
CA LYS A 34 -21.16 -25.88 -0.91
C LYS A 34 -19.70 -25.73 -1.22
N THR A 35 -19.13 -26.74 -1.86
CA THR A 35 -17.78 -26.66 -2.43
C THR A 35 -17.81 -25.71 -3.61
N VAL A 36 -17.01 -24.64 -3.56
CA VAL A 36 -16.86 -23.66 -4.64
C VAL A 36 -15.64 -23.93 -5.51
N ALA A 37 -14.61 -24.54 -4.96
CA ALA A 37 -13.44 -25.02 -5.67
C ALA A 37 -12.79 -26.20 -4.95
N THR A 38 -11.85 -26.86 -5.63
CA THR A 38 -10.92 -27.81 -5.02
C THR A 38 -9.50 -27.48 -5.45
N VAL A 39 -8.57 -27.52 -4.52
CA VAL A 39 -7.14 -27.38 -4.73
C VAL A 39 -6.47 -28.69 -4.32
N ASP A 40 -5.84 -29.40 -5.24
CA ASP A 40 -5.19 -30.70 -5.02
C ASP A 40 -6.11 -31.71 -4.30
N GLY A 41 -7.40 -31.68 -4.64
CA GLY A 41 -8.43 -32.53 -4.04
C GLY A 41 -8.99 -32.03 -2.69
N THR A 42 -8.42 -30.99 -2.08
CA THR A 42 -8.94 -30.33 -0.88
C THR A 42 -10.09 -29.40 -1.26
N LYS A 43 -11.22 -29.55 -0.58
CA LYS A 43 -12.44 -28.78 -0.89
C LYS A 43 -12.40 -27.41 -0.21
N ILE A 44 -12.75 -26.40 -0.97
CA ILE A 44 -12.96 -25.03 -0.49
C ILE A 44 -14.45 -24.77 -0.34
N PRO A 45 -14.97 -24.56 0.90
CA PRO A 45 -16.36 -24.19 1.12
C PRO A 45 -16.64 -22.74 0.70
N LEU A 46 -17.81 -22.48 0.12
CA LEU A 46 -18.22 -21.14 -0.29
C LEU A 46 -18.21 -20.12 0.87
N GLY A 47 -18.50 -20.56 2.11
CA GLY A 47 -18.48 -19.69 3.29
C GLY A 47 -17.08 -19.10 3.58
N VAL A 48 -16.01 -19.86 3.33
CA VAL A 48 -14.63 -19.34 3.48
C VAL A 48 -14.36 -18.23 2.45
N VAL A 49 -14.76 -18.45 1.19
CA VAL A 49 -14.63 -17.44 0.13
C VAL A 49 -15.54 -16.24 0.41
N SER A 50 -16.74 -16.45 0.96
CA SER A 50 -17.64 -15.37 1.36
C SER A 50 -17.00 -14.42 2.39
N LEU A 51 -16.24 -14.93 3.35
CA LEU A 51 -15.49 -14.10 4.31
C LEU A 51 -14.44 -13.24 3.59
N SER A 52 -13.62 -13.85 2.73
CA SER A 52 -12.60 -13.14 1.96
C SER A 52 -13.20 -12.01 1.11
N VAL A 53 -14.27 -12.33 0.36
CA VAL A 53 -14.98 -11.34 -0.47
C VAL A 53 -15.48 -10.16 0.36
N ARG A 54 -16.07 -10.44 1.52
CA ARG A 54 -16.64 -9.37 2.36
C ARG A 54 -15.57 -8.53 3.04
N GLU A 55 -14.47 -9.13 3.43
CA GLU A 55 -13.32 -8.39 3.94
C GLU A 55 -12.74 -7.46 2.87
N GLY A 56 -12.48 -7.97 1.66
CA GLY A 56 -12.01 -7.18 0.54
C GLY A 56 -12.97 -6.04 0.17
N GLN A 57 -14.28 -6.31 0.15
CA GLN A 57 -15.30 -5.28 -0.07
C GLN A 57 -15.19 -4.16 0.97
N MET A 58 -15.13 -4.49 2.25
CA MET A 58 -15.04 -3.51 3.33
C MET A 58 -13.76 -2.68 3.26
N GLN A 59 -12.61 -3.32 2.99
CA GLN A 59 -11.33 -2.64 2.88
C GLN A 59 -11.35 -1.64 1.72
N THR A 60 -11.85 -2.05 0.55
CA THR A 60 -11.98 -1.20 -0.63
C THR A 60 -12.91 -0.01 -0.37
N GLU A 61 -14.08 -0.26 0.22
CA GLU A 61 -15.03 0.82 0.55
C GLU A 61 -14.47 1.78 1.61
N ALA A 62 -13.73 1.27 2.61
CA ALA A 62 -13.09 2.11 3.63
C ALA A 62 -11.98 2.98 3.05
N MET A 63 -11.14 2.41 2.19
CA MET A 63 -10.07 3.12 1.49
C MET A 63 -10.68 4.24 0.60
N TYR A 64 -11.65 3.91 -0.22
CA TYR A 64 -12.32 4.87 -1.09
C TYR A 64 -12.96 6.02 -0.29
N ARG A 65 -13.66 5.71 0.80
CA ARG A 65 -14.26 6.73 1.68
C ARG A 65 -13.21 7.66 2.27
N SER A 66 -12.04 7.16 2.59
CA SER A 66 -10.90 7.95 3.08
C SER A 66 -10.42 8.95 2.02
N TYR A 67 -10.29 8.51 0.76
CA TYR A 67 -9.84 9.37 -0.35
C TYR A 67 -10.90 10.38 -0.82
N MET A 68 -12.17 9.98 -0.83
CA MET A 68 -13.26 10.78 -1.40
C MET A 68 -14.03 11.61 -0.37
N GLY A 69 -13.47 11.81 0.83
CA GLY A 69 -14.06 12.69 1.85
C GLY A 69 -15.42 12.23 2.37
N GLY A 70 -15.62 10.91 2.45
CA GLY A 70 -16.85 10.32 3.03
C GLY A 70 -17.97 10.04 2.03
N SER A 71 -17.73 10.18 0.73
CA SER A 71 -18.67 9.77 -0.31
C SER A 71 -18.94 8.28 -0.28
N ASP A 72 -20.16 7.87 -0.64
CA ASP A 72 -20.49 6.45 -0.81
C ASP A 72 -19.73 5.88 -2.01
N PHE A 73 -19.16 4.69 -1.81
CA PHE A 73 -18.59 3.90 -2.88
C PHE A 73 -19.70 3.12 -3.57
N ASP A 74 -19.90 3.33 -4.86
CA ASP A 74 -21.07 2.84 -5.61
C ASP A 74 -20.65 2.38 -7.01
N ILE A 75 -19.71 1.41 -7.06
CA ILE A 75 -19.18 0.90 -8.33
C ILE A 75 -19.33 -0.62 -8.50
N TRP A 76 -19.75 -1.35 -7.48
CA TRP A 76 -19.76 -2.82 -7.52
C TRP A 76 -20.64 -3.39 -8.63
N ASP A 77 -21.75 -2.70 -8.96
CA ASP A 77 -22.67 -3.06 -10.04
C ASP A 77 -22.25 -2.50 -11.40
N THR A 78 -21.19 -1.67 -11.47
CA THR A 78 -20.70 -1.12 -12.75
C THR A 78 -19.82 -2.12 -13.50
N GLU A 79 -19.73 -2.00 -14.82
CA GLU A 79 -18.93 -2.86 -15.68
C GLU A 79 -17.44 -2.50 -15.53
N ALA A 80 -16.63 -3.45 -15.07
CA ALA A 80 -15.17 -3.34 -14.97
C ALA A 80 -14.50 -3.77 -16.29
N GLU A 81 -14.97 -4.90 -16.84
CA GLU A 81 -14.55 -5.44 -18.11
C GLU A 81 -15.79 -5.82 -18.93
N LYS A 82 -15.65 -6.02 -20.24
CA LYS A 82 -16.77 -6.36 -21.10
C LYS A 82 -17.56 -7.57 -20.58
N GLY A 83 -18.75 -7.31 -20.04
CA GLY A 83 -19.68 -8.33 -19.54
C GLY A 83 -19.40 -8.83 -18.12
N LYS A 84 -18.57 -8.11 -17.32
CA LYS A 84 -18.23 -8.45 -15.95
C LYS A 84 -18.21 -7.18 -15.09
N THR A 85 -18.89 -7.20 -13.95
CA THR A 85 -18.91 -6.07 -13.01
C THR A 85 -17.71 -6.10 -12.06
N TYR A 86 -17.39 -4.96 -11.43
CA TYR A 86 -16.38 -4.93 -10.34
C TYR A 86 -16.72 -5.91 -9.22
N GLY A 87 -17.99 -6.07 -8.90
CA GLY A 87 -18.42 -7.05 -7.89
C GLY A 87 -18.17 -8.50 -8.32
N GLU A 88 -18.33 -8.84 -9.60
CA GLU A 88 -17.99 -10.17 -10.12
C GLU A 88 -16.47 -10.40 -10.17
N GLN A 89 -15.70 -9.37 -10.49
CA GLN A 89 -14.24 -9.41 -10.45
C GLN A 89 -13.75 -9.65 -9.03
N ALA A 90 -14.22 -8.88 -8.06
CA ALA A 90 -13.84 -9.04 -6.66
C ALA A 90 -14.12 -10.46 -6.11
N VAL A 91 -15.22 -11.10 -6.55
CA VAL A 91 -15.52 -12.48 -6.18
C VAL A 91 -14.51 -13.47 -6.76
N GLU A 92 -14.11 -13.30 -8.03
CA GLU A 92 -13.12 -14.17 -8.68
C GLU A 92 -11.72 -13.99 -8.09
N GLU A 93 -11.29 -12.76 -7.82
CA GLU A 93 -10.02 -12.44 -7.18
C GLU A 93 -9.96 -13.01 -5.74
N SER A 94 -11.02 -12.83 -4.97
CA SER A 94 -11.09 -13.41 -3.63
C SER A 94 -11.06 -14.94 -3.64
N LEU A 95 -11.66 -15.59 -4.66
CA LEU A 95 -11.53 -17.04 -4.80
C LEU A 95 -10.08 -17.42 -5.06
N LYS A 96 -9.40 -16.75 -5.99
CA LYS A 96 -7.98 -17.00 -6.31
C LYS A 96 -7.08 -16.81 -5.08
N ASP A 97 -7.32 -15.76 -4.28
CA ASP A 97 -6.58 -15.54 -3.02
C ASP A 97 -6.82 -16.68 -2.01
N VAL A 98 -8.06 -17.12 -1.85
CA VAL A 98 -8.37 -18.27 -0.97
C VAL A 98 -7.72 -19.56 -1.50
N GLU A 99 -7.74 -19.82 -2.80
CA GLU A 99 -7.04 -20.98 -3.41
C GLU A 99 -5.56 -20.94 -3.11
N LEU A 100 -4.92 -19.78 -3.27
CA LEU A 100 -3.51 -19.57 -2.91
C LEU A 100 -3.26 -19.82 -1.42
N MET A 101 -4.13 -19.32 -0.53
CA MET A 101 -3.97 -19.58 0.92
C MET A 101 -4.05 -21.07 1.25
N TYR A 102 -4.89 -21.87 0.57
CA TYR A 102 -4.92 -23.33 0.74
C TYR A 102 -3.62 -23.98 0.26
N ILE A 103 -3.02 -23.49 -0.84
CA ILE A 103 -1.72 -23.94 -1.33
C ILE A 103 -0.63 -23.58 -0.33
N MET A 104 -0.60 -22.35 0.17
CA MET A 104 0.36 -21.90 1.19
C MET A 104 0.31 -22.76 2.44
N LYS A 105 -0.88 -23.08 2.94
CA LYS A 105 -1.06 -24.01 4.05
C LYS A 105 -0.49 -25.40 3.75
N ALA A 106 -0.71 -25.93 2.54
CA ALA A 106 -0.17 -27.21 2.13
C ALA A 106 1.36 -27.20 1.97
N LYS A 107 1.93 -26.06 1.60
CA LYS A 107 3.38 -25.85 1.44
C LYS A 107 4.09 -25.44 2.75
N ALA A 108 3.37 -25.09 3.79
CA ALA A 108 3.92 -24.51 5.01
C ALA A 108 5.02 -25.39 5.64
N ALA A 109 4.83 -26.72 5.64
CA ALA A 109 5.83 -27.64 6.16
C ALA A 109 7.14 -27.66 5.35
N ASP A 110 7.12 -27.36 4.05
CA ASP A 110 8.31 -27.27 3.20
C ASP A 110 9.19 -26.05 3.59
N TYR A 111 8.60 -25.10 4.31
CA TYR A 111 9.21 -23.87 4.80
C TYR A 111 9.37 -23.83 6.33
N ASP A 112 9.28 -24.99 7.00
CA ASP A 112 9.36 -25.09 8.46
C ASP A 112 8.34 -24.20 9.20
N VAL A 113 7.18 -23.96 8.58
CA VAL A 113 6.07 -23.15 9.13
C VAL A 113 4.99 -24.06 9.70
N GLU A 114 4.73 -23.91 11.01
CA GLU A 114 3.66 -24.61 11.73
C GLU A 114 2.88 -23.60 12.58
N LEU A 115 1.61 -23.92 12.85
CA LEU A 115 0.85 -23.22 13.88
C LEU A 115 1.26 -23.71 15.26
N THR A 116 1.42 -22.78 16.18
CA THR A 116 1.68 -23.09 17.59
C THR A 116 0.36 -23.31 18.34
N ASP A 117 0.41 -23.92 19.51
CA ASP A 117 -0.77 -24.03 20.41
C ASP A 117 -1.37 -22.64 20.73
N GLU A 118 -0.54 -21.59 20.77
CA GLU A 118 -0.96 -20.21 21.00
C GLU A 118 -1.72 -19.66 19.78
N ASP A 119 -1.23 -19.93 18.56
CA ASP A 119 -1.93 -19.57 17.31
C ASP A 119 -3.31 -20.25 17.24
N GLU A 120 -3.38 -21.57 17.48
CA GLU A 120 -4.63 -22.33 17.45
C GLU A 120 -5.64 -21.79 18.47
N LYS A 121 -5.18 -21.48 19.69
CA LYS A 121 -6.01 -20.88 20.73
C LYS A 121 -6.52 -19.49 20.32
N ALA A 122 -5.64 -18.62 19.79
CA ALA A 122 -6.01 -17.29 19.36
C ALA A 122 -7.01 -17.32 18.19
N ILE A 123 -6.83 -18.24 17.24
CA ILE A 123 -7.78 -18.48 16.13
C ILE A 123 -9.15 -18.91 16.68
N ALA A 124 -9.18 -19.83 17.64
CA ALA A 124 -10.44 -20.30 18.23
C ALA A 124 -11.17 -19.18 18.99
N GLU A 125 -10.44 -18.39 19.79
CA GLU A 125 -10.99 -17.24 20.51
C GLU A 125 -11.50 -16.14 19.57
N ALA A 126 -10.75 -15.84 18.50
CA ALA A 126 -11.15 -14.86 17.49
C ALA A 126 -12.41 -15.29 16.73
N ALA A 127 -12.51 -16.58 16.35
CA ALA A 127 -13.69 -17.10 15.69
C ALA A 127 -14.93 -17.07 16.58
N ALA A 128 -14.80 -17.44 17.86
CA ALA A 128 -15.90 -17.34 18.82
C ALA A 128 -16.35 -15.89 19.01
N SER A 129 -15.40 -14.97 19.17
CA SER A 129 -15.69 -13.53 19.29
C SER A 129 -16.39 -12.98 18.05
N PHE A 130 -15.98 -13.43 16.86
CA PHE A 130 -16.65 -13.07 15.61
C PHE A 130 -18.11 -13.52 15.59
N MET A 131 -18.40 -14.75 16.02
CA MET A 131 -19.76 -15.27 16.08
C MET A 131 -20.63 -14.54 17.10
N GLU A 132 -20.05 -14.11 18.25
CA GLU A 132 -20.76 -13.34 19.28
C GLU A 132 -21.01 -11.87 18.88
N ALA A 133 -20.07 -11.27 18.16
CA ALA A 133 -20.15 -9.87 17.76
C ALA A 133 -21.15 -9.62 16.61
N ASN A 134 -21.53 -10.67 15.89
CA ASN A 134 -22.41 -10.57 14.72
C ASN A 134 -23.81 -11.15 15.00
N SER A 135 -24.85 -10.51 14.45
CA SER A 135 -26.22 -11.01 14.56
C SER A 135 -26.39 -12.35 13.81
N GLU A 136 -27.38 -13.15 14.21
CA GLU A 136 -27.73 -14.38 13.48
C GLU A 136 -28.08 -14.10 12.02
N GLU A 137 -28.66 -12.94 11.72
CA GLU A 137 -28.98 -12.52 10.36
C GLU A 137 -27.70 -12.26 9.55
N THR A 138 -26.73 -11.54 10.11
CA THR A 138 -25.42 -11.29 9.48
C THR A 138 -24.67 -12.59 9.19
N ILE A 139 -24.62 -13.49 10.17
CA ILE A 139 -23.98 -14.80 9.99
C ILE A 139 -24.67 -15.63 8.90
N ALA A 140 -26.02 -15.57 8.85
CA ALA A 140 -26.77 -16.25 7.80
C ALA A 140 -26.55 -15.66 6.41
N ASP A 141 -26.37 -14.35 6.30
CA ASP A 141 -26.10 -13.65 5.04
C ASP A 141 -24.66 -13.89 4.56
N LEU A 142 -23.71 -13.96 5.48
CA LEU A 142 -22.33 -14.41 5.20
C LEU A 142 -22.30 -15.90 4.82
N ALA A 143 -23.33 -16.66 5.21
CA ALA A 143 -23.44 -18.09 5.01
C ALA A 143 -22.26 -18.87 5.63
N VAL A 144 -21.80 -18.47 6.81
CA VAL A 144 -20.63 -19.05 7.47
C VAL A 144 -20.98 -19.80 8.74
N THR A 145 -20.11 -20.73 9.12
CA THR A 145 -20.09 -21.41 10.41
C THR A 145 -18.83 -21.00 11.18
N GLU A 146 -18.83 -21.19 12.48
CA GLU A 146 -17.64 -20.96 13.32
C GLU A 146 -16.41 -21.72 12.80
N ASP A 147 -16.58 -22.98 12.35
CA ASP A 147 -15.47 -23.75 11.78
C ASP A 147 -14.93 -23.16 10.47
N GLN A 148 -15.78 -22.54 9.66
CA GLN A 148 -15.33 -21.84 8.45
C GLN A 148 -14.61 -20.54 8.78
N VAL A 149 -15.03 -19.83 9.82
CA VAL A 149 -14.31 -18.66 10.35
C VAL A 149 -12.94 -19.09 10.89
N LYS A 150 -12.86 -20.17 11.66
CA LYS A 150 -11.58 -20.75 12.11
C LYS A 150 -10.68 -21.09 10.93
N THR A 151 -11.23 -21.79 9.92
CA THR A 151 -10.48 -22.15 8.71
C THR A 151 -9.92 -20.91 8.00
N TYR A 152 -10.72 -19.86 7.86
CA TYR A 152 -10.27 -18.63 7.22
C TYR A 152 -9.14 -17.96 8.02
N LEU A 153 -9.28 -17.82 9.32
CA LEU A 153 -8.26 -17.26 10.20
C LEU A 153 -6.96 -18.10 10.21
N GLU A 154 -7.10 -19.42 10.15
CA GLU A 154 -5.97 -20.35 10.02
C GLU A 154 -5.20 -20.11 8.71
N LEU A 155 -5.92 -19.98 7.59
CA LEU A 155 -5.33 -19.70 6.28
C LEU A 155 -4.60 -18.35 6.27
N GLN A 156 -5.21 -17.32 6.82
CA GLN A 156 -4.58 -15.99 6.96
C GLN A 156 -3.31 -16.07 7.82
N THR A 157 -3.33 -16.84 8.90
CA THR A 157 -2.15 -17.03 9.75
C THR A 157 -1.01 -17.74 8.99
N TYR A 158 -1.33 -18.77 8.20
CA TYR A 158 -0.33 -19.41 7.33
C TYR A 158 0.23 -18.45 6.29
N LYS A 159 -0.63 -17.68 5.60
CA LYS A 159 -0.22 -16.66 4.61
C LYS A 159 0.79 -15.68 5.22
N GLN A 160 0.52 -15.18 6.43
CA GLN A 160 1.41 -14.28 7.12
C GLN A 160 2.73 -14.94 7.54
N LYS A 161 2.67 -16.15 8.08
CA LYS A 161 3.87 -16.84 8.61
C LYS A 161 4.80 -17.35 7.52
N ILE A 162 4.29 -17.70 6.33
CA ILE A 162 5.11 -18.25 5.24
C ILE A 162 5.80 -17.16 4.42
N HIS A 163 5.36 -15.92 4.50
CA HIS A 163 5.91 -14.80 3.73
C HIS A 163 7.42 -14.67 3.91
N ASP A 164 7.89 -14.46 5.14
CA ASP A 164 9.32 -14.27 5.44
C ASP A 164 10.18 -15.48 5.03
N PRO A 165 9.76 -16.74 5.29
CA PRO A 165 10.45 -17.90 4.76
C PRO A 165 10.58 -17.96 3.23
N ILE A 166 9.57 -17.54 2.47
CA ILE A 166 9.62 -17.50 1.01
C ILE A 166 10.72 -16.55 0.52
N ILE A 167 10.81 -15.37 1.11
CA ILE A 167 11.76 -14.33 0.70
C ILE A 167 13.13 -14.44 1.39
N ALA A 168 13.34 -15.44 2.26
CA ALA A 168 14.57 -15.57 3.05
C ALA A 168 15.85 -15.72 2.20
N ASP A 169 15.74 -16.33 1.03
CA ASP A 169 16.86 -16.62 0.13
C ASP A 169 17.08 -15.51 -0.92
N VAL A 170 16.39 -14.39 -0.83
CA VAL A 170 16.57 -13.26 -1.76
C VAL A 170 18.00 -12.72 -1.70
N ASP A 171 18.56 -12.35 -2.86
CA ASP A 171 19.86 -11.71 -2.92
C ASP A 171 19.76 -10.26 -2.42
N LYS A 172 20.33 -10.02 -1.23
CA LYS A 172 20.39 -8.69 -0.59
C LYS A 172 21.68 -7.93 -0.89
N ASN A 173 22.56 -8.48 -1.75
CA ASN A 173 23.75 -7.76 -2.15
C ASN A 173 23.39 -6.78 -3.28
N VAL A 174 23.32 -5.52 -2.95
CA VAL A 174 23.15 -4.42 -3.90
C VAL A 174 24.42 -3.59 -3.87
N SER A 175 25.09 -3.44 -5.02
CA SER A 175 26.31 -2.63 -5.13
C SER A 175 25.97 -1.13 -5.11
N ASP A 176 26.94 -0.30 -4.73
CA ASP A 176 26.79 1.16 -4.85
C ASP A 176 26.56 1.56 -6.32
N GLU A 177 27.22 0.87 -7.28
CA GLU A 177 27.08 1.12 -8.72
C GLU A 177 25.64 0.83 -9.22
N GLU A 178 24.95 -0.17 -8.64
CA GLU A 178 23.56 -0.50 -9.00
C GLU A 178 22.54 0.47 -8.39
N ALA A 179 22.87 1.09 -7.25
CA ALA A 179 21.95 1.90 -6.47
C ALA A 179 22.33 3.38 -6.38
N GLN A 180 23.42 3.81 -7.03
CA GLN A 180 23.95 5.16 -6.88
C GLN A 180 22.93 6.22 -7.27
N GLN A 181 22.64 7.13 -6.32
CA GLN A 181 21.69 8.22 -6.49
C GLN A 181 22.38 9.57 -6.44
N SER A 182 21.94 10.45 -7.31
CA SER A 182 22.15 11.90 -7.20
C SER A 182 20.91 12.54 -6.58
N SER A 183 21.09 13.61 -5.79
CA SER A 183 19.98 14.41 -5.23
C SER A 183 20.00 15.84 -5.76
N PHE A 184 18.82 16.44 -5.88
CA PHE A 184 18.65 17.79 -6.42
C PHE A 184 17.40 18.46 -5.87
N GLU A 185 17.38 19.79 -5.97
CA GLU A 185 16.19 20.60 -5.75
C GLU A 185 15.74 21.25 -7.07
N TYR A 186 14.44 21.42 -7.22
CA TYR A 186 13.86 22.04 -8.39
C TYR A 186 12.60 22.84 -8.09
N VAL A 187 12.32 23.82 -8.95
CA VAL A 187 11.01 24.48 -9.05
C VAL A 187 10.47 24.21 -10.44
N SER A 188 9.23 23.70 -10.51
CA SER A 188 8.50 23.51 -11.76
C SER A 188 7.45 24.60 -11.92
N VAL A 189 7.52 25.36 -13.01
CA VAL A 189 6.59 26.41 -13.39
C VAL A 189 5.73 25.89 -14.53
N SER A 190 4.54 25.40 -14.24
CA SER A 190 3.64 24.77 -15.22
C SER A 190 3.19 25.75 -16.30
N THR A 191 3.14 25.24 -17.54
CA THR A 191 2.63 25.94 -18.73
C THR A 191 1.43 25.23 -19.35
N ALA A 192 0.96 24.14 -18.75
CA ALA A 192 -0.17 23.36 -19.24
C ALA A 192 -1.44 24.20 -19.29
N ASP A 193 -2.19 24.09 -20.39
CA ASP A 193 -3.47 24.76 -20.63
C ASP A 193 -3.43 26.30 -20.60
N LEU A 194 -2.26 26.92 -20.75
CA LEU A 194 -2.07 28.36 -20.80
C LEU A 194 -2.03 28.91 -22.22
N SER A 195 -2.37 30.19 -22.39
CA SER A 195 -2.18 30.92 -23.64
C SER A 195 -0.73 31.33 -23.85
N ASP A 196 -0.34 31.65 -25.09
CA ASP A 196 1.02 32.09 -25.46
C ASP A 196 1.53 33.29 -24.62
N ASP A 197 0.64 34.22 -24.26
CA ASP A 197 0.99 35.37 -23.43
C ASP A 197 1.25 34.94 -21.97
N GLU A 198 0.44 34.05 -21.42
CA GLU A 198 0.62 33.50 -20.07
C GLU A 198 1.89 32.64 -19.98
N ILE A 199 2.16 31.79 -20.98
CA ILE A 199 3.41 31.01 -21.09
C ILE A 199 4.63 31.91 -21.00
N LYS A 200 4.58 33.06 -21.67
CA LYS A 200 5.66 34.04 -21.65
C LYS A 200 5.86 34.67 -20.27
N GLU A 201 4.77 34.98 -19.57
CA GLU A 201 4.83 35.44 -18.17
C GLU A 201 5.44 34.35 -17.25
N LYS A 202 5.04 33.08 -17.42
CA LYS A 202 5.62 31.95 -16.68
C LYS A 202 7.11 31.77 -16.96
N LYS A 203 7.55 31.97 -18.20
CA LYS A 203 8.99 31.99 -18.55
C LYS A 203 9.75 33.09 -17.82
N GLU A 204 9.18 34.30 -17.75
CA GLU A 204 9.77 35.42 -17.02
C GLU A 204 9.85 35.13 -15.51
N ASP A 205 8.87 34.43 -14.95
CA ASP A 205 8.88 34.02 -13.54
C ASP A 205 9.96 32.97 -13.27
N ALA A 206 10.05 31.92 -14.10
CA ALA A 206 11.11 30.93 -14.00
C ALA A 206 12.52 31.58 -14.10
N GLN A 207 12.68 32.58 -14.98
CA GLN A 207 13.94 33.34 -15.12
C GLN A 207 14.24 34.14 -13.83
N LYS A 208 13.24 34.79 -13.22
CA LYS A 208 13.44 35.52 -11.94
C LYS A 208 13.85 34.58 -10.80
N ILE A 209 13.26 33.40 -10.75
CA ILE A 209 13.61 32.36 -9.77
C ILE A 209 15.08 31.94 -9.98
N LEU A 210 15.47 31.64 -11.22
CA LEU A 210 16.84 31.27 -11.55
C LEU A 210 17.85 32.41 -11.22
N ASP A 211 17.53 33.64 -11.55
CA ASP A 211 18.38 34.79 -11.25
C ASP A 211 18.51 34.97 -9.72
N GLY A 212 17.42 34.78 -8.97
CA GLY A 212 17.44 34.84 -7.52
C GLY A 212 18.32 33.74 -6.92
N LEU A 213 18.16 32.49 -7.38
CA LEU A 213 18.97 31.36 -6.92
C LEU A 213 20.45 31.51 -7.28
N LYS A 214 20.77 32.03 -8.44
CA LYS A 214 22.17 32.36 -8.85
C LYS A 214 22.78 33.47 -8.01
N ALA A 215 21.99 34.44 -7.56
CA ALA A 215 22.45 35.52 -6.70
C ALA A 215 22.74 35.02 -5.25
N ASP A 216 22.02 34.02 -4.78
CA ASP A 216 22.19 33.39 -3.47
C ASP A 216 22.04 31.86 -3.58
N PRO A 217 23.09 31.16 -4.06
CA PRO A 217 23.02 29.71 -4.28
C PRO A 217 22.86 28.86 -2.99
N ASP A 218 23.22 29.44 -1.85
CA ASP A 218 23.07 28.81 -0.51
C ASP A 218 21.79 29.26 0.19
N GLY A 219 20.99 30.13 -0.44
CA GLY A 219 19.72 30.63 0.10
C GLY A 219 18.63 29.55 0.05
N ASP A 220 17.57 29.76 0.83
CA ASP A 220 16.39 28.90 0.80
C ASP A 220 15.69 29.01 -0.56
N PHE A 221 15.77 27.93 -1.35
CA PHE A 221 15.24 27.88 -2.71
C PHE A 221 13.72 28.10 -2.74
N SER A 222 13.01 27.57 -1.74
CA SER A 222 11.57 27.75 -1.61
C SER A 222 11.21 29.22 -1.31
N GLU A 223 11.99 29.90 -0.45
CA GLU A 223 11.78 31.33 -0.17
C GLU A 223 12.09 32.21 -1.41
N ILE A 224 13.13 31.86 -2.15
CA ILE A 224 13.47 32.53 -3.42
C ILE A 224 12.32 32.37 -4.41
N ALA A 225 11.78 31.17 -4.60
CA ALA A 225 10.65 30.91 -5.49
C ALA A 225 9.40 31.68 -5.06
N LYS A 226 9.03 31.63 -3.78
CA LYS A 226 7.89 32.37 -3.21
C LYS A 226 8.03 33.88 -3.33
N SER A 227 9.24 34.42 -3.39
CA SER A 227 9.44 35.84 -3.60
C SER A 227 9.00 36.33 -4.99
N VAL A 228 8.88 35.41 -5.96
CA VAL A 228 8.36 35.68 -7.32
C VAL A 228 6.85 35.50 -7.35
N ASP A 229 6.33 34.39 -6.79
CA ASP A 229 4.91 34.14 -6.63
C ASP A 229 4.71 33.18 -5.43
N ASP A 230 3.74 33.49 -4.55
CA ASP A 230 3.45 32.69 -3.33
C ASP A 230 3.07 31.22 -3.62
N SER A 231 2.69 30.90 -4.86
CA SER A 231 2.34 29.55 -5.30
C SER A 231 3.56 28.68 -5.65
N TYR A 232 4.74 29.26 -5.82
CA TYR A 232 5.95 28.52 -6.15
C TYR A 232 6.67 28.05 -4.89
N SER A 233 7.18 26.82 -4.95
CA SER A 233 8.05 26.25 -3.91
C SER A 233 9.02 25.27 -4.53
N SER A 234 10.20 25.09 -3.93
CA SER A 234 11.12 24.04 -4.35
C SER A 234 10.61 22.67 -3.86
N LEU A 235 10.96 21.66 -4.63
CA LEU A 235 10.78 20.25 -4.30
C LEU A 235 12.16 19.58 -4.41
N SER A 236 12.37 18.55 -3.60
CA SER A 236 13.58 17.72 -3.69
C SER A 236 13.28 16.47 -4.52
N GLY A 237 14.30 15.97 -5.21
CA GLY A 237 14.24 14.76 -5.99
C GLY A 237 15.55 14.00 -5.99
N THR A 238 15.49 12.75 -6.42
CA THR A 238 16.66 11.91 -6.67
C THR A 238 16.57 11.29 -8.05
N PHE A 239 17.70 10.93 -8.63
CA PHE A 239 17.76 10.22 -9.92
C PHE A 239 18.97 9.28 -9.95
N ASP A 240 18.91 8.24 -10.78
CA ASP A 240 19.98 7.27 -10.94
C ASP A 240 21.20 7.92 -11.60
N ALA A 241 22.31 7.98 -10.85
CA ALA A 241 23.53 8.65 -11.29
C ALA A 241 24.16 8.02 -12.53
N ASN A 242 24.01 6.69 -12.69
CA ASN A 242 24.67 5.88 -13.71
C ASN A 242 23.83 5.55 -14.94
N GLU A 243 22.51 5.81 -14.92
CA GLU A 243 21.70 5.60 -16.13
C GLU A 243 22.07 6.60 -17.21
N THR A 244 22.58 6.10 -18.32
CA THR A 244 22.72 6.88 -19.55
C THR A 244 21.56 6.54 -20.47
N SER A 245 21.02 7.54 -21.15
CA SER A 245 19.95 7.42 -22.15
C SER A 245 20.31 6.55 -23.38
N GLU A 246 21.39 5.78 -23.33
CA GLU A 246 21.92 4.99 -24.45
C GLU A 246 21.71 3.46 -24.33
N ASP A 247 21.04 2.95 -23.30
CA ASP A 247 20.81 1.50 -23.15
C ASP A 247 19.47 1.03 -23.78
N GLU A 248 19.09 1.60 -24.92
CA GLU A 248 17.94 1.17 -25.73
C GLU A 248 18.29 0.07 -26.77
N ASP A 249 19.21 -0.83 -26.53
CA ASP A 249 19.48 -1.97 -27.44
C ASP A 249 19.58 -3.32 -26.68
N THR A 250 18.57 -3.67 -25.88
CA THR A 250 18.30 -5.06 -25.62
C THR A 250 17.03 -5.49 -26.33
N ASP A 251 17.21 -6.10 -27.52
CA ASP A 251 16.20 -6.91 -28.22
C ASP A 251 15.83 -8.15 -27.35
N ASP A 252 15.28 -7.93 -26.16
CA ASP A 252 14.63 -8.94 -25.35
C ASP A 252 13.13 -8.75 -25.45
N GLU A 253 12.51 -9.50 -26.37
CA GLU A 253 11.05 -9.51 -26.60
C GLU A 253 10.26 -10.04 -25.39
N ASP A 254 10.89 -10.32 -24.25
CA ASP A 254 10.31 -10.82 -23.00
C ASP A 254 10.63 -9.91 -21.77
N ALA A 255 11.05 -8.67 -21.97
CA ALA A 255 11.16 -7.74 -20.86
C ALA A 255 9.76 -7.36 -20.36
N ASP A 256 9.37 -7.94 -19.22
CA ASP A 256 8.22 -7.48 -18.45
C ASP A 256 8.31 -5.97 -18.27
N GLU A 257 7.25 -5.24 -18.69
CA GLU A 257 7.12 -3.78 -18.65
C GLU A 257 7.14 -3.19 -17.21
N ASP A 258 7.65 -3.92 -16.22
CA ASP A 258 7.59 -3.56 -14.79
C ASP A 258 8.94 -3.14 -14.19
N SER A 259 9.97 -2.92 -15.02
CA SER A 259 11.15 -2.18 -14.56
C SER A 259 10.91 -0.69 -14.76
N SER A 260 10.09 -0.09 -13.89
CA SER A 260 10.02 1.36 -13.78
C SER A 260 11.35 1.85 -13.21
N SER A 261 12.33 2.09 -14.10
CA SER A 261 13.48 2.88 -13.74
C SER A 261 12.97 4.26 -13.29
N TYR A 262 13.52 4.78 -12.21
CA TYR A 262 13.19 6.11 -11.68
C TYR A 262 13.44 7.25 -12.71
N SER A 263 14.08 6.97 -13.83
CA SER A 263 14.27 7.89 -14.95
C SER A 263 12.98 8.41 -15.57
N GLY A 264 11.86 7.68 -15.41
CA GLY A 264 10.53 8.11 -15.88
C GLY A 264 9.83 9.17 -15.02
N THR A 265 10.38 9.53 -13.85
CA THR A 265 9.71 10.48 -12.92
C THR A 265 9.94 11.93 -13.32
N TYR A 266 11.05 12.23 -13.97
CA TYR A 266 11.42 13.58 -14.39
C TYR A 266 11.65 13.64 -15.90
N PRO A 267 11.38 14.81 -16.56
CA PRO A 267 11.68 14.97 -17.98
C PRO A 267 13.17 14.71 -18.27
N GLU A 268 13.47 14.05 -19.39
CA GLU A 268 14.83 13.72 -19.81
C GLU A 268 15.72 14.98 -19.89
N GLU A 269 15.17 16.07 -20.38
CA GLU A 269 15.87 17.37 -20.49
C GLU A 269 16.34 17.89 -19.12
N VAL A 270 15.59 17.59 -18.05
CA VAL A 270 15.94 17.96 -16.67
C VAL A 270 17.10 17.11 -16.19
N ILE A 271 17.01 15.79 -16.37
CA ILE A 271 18.04 14.84 -15.96
C ILE A 271 19.35 15.06 -16.71
N ASP A 272 19.30 15.33 -18.01
CA ASP A 272 20.48 15.63 -18.83
C ASP A 272 21.24 16.83 -18.32
N VAL A 273 20.53 17.90 -17.96
CA VAL A 273 21.17 19.09 -17.37
C VAL A 273 21.77 18.76 -16.01
N LEU A 274 21.02 18.08 -15.12
CA LEU A 274 21.48 17.71 -13.76
C LEU A 274 22.78 16.89 -13.81
N ARG A 275 22.92 15.96 -14.75
CA ARG A 275 24.15 15.14 -14.94
C ARG A 275 25.38 15.96 -15.26
N THR A 276 25.24 17.17 -15.84
CA THR A 276 26.36 18.06 -16.17
C THR A 276 26.83 18.94 -15.02
N LEU A 277 26.00 19.06 -13.95
CA LEU A 277 26.28 19.98 -12.84
C LEU A 277 27.25 19.35 -11.83
N ASP A 278 27.96 20.20 -11.09
CA ASP A 278 28.72 19.80 -9.90
C ASP A 278 27.90 19.98 -8.62
N ASP A 279 28.37 19.39 -7.49
CA ASP A 279 27.68 19.47 -6.20
C ASP A 279 27.39 20.92 -5.80
N GLY A 280 26.15 21.22 -5.46
CA GLY A 280 25.66 22.56 -5.14
C GLY A 280 25.50 23.50 -6.32
N GLU A 281 25.74 23.04 -7.54
CA GLU A 281 25.67 23.88 -8.73
C GLU A 281 24.22 24.09 -9.20
N VAL A 282 23.92 25.35 -9.58
CA VAL A 282 22.67 25.79 -10.19
C VAL A 282 22.78 25.75 -11.70
N ALA A 283 21.77 25.24 -12.40
CA ALA A 283 21.75 25.22 -13.86
C ALA A 283 21.98 26.62 -14.47
N SER A 284 22.69 26.65 -15.62
CA SER A 284 23.00 27.91 -16.29
C SER A 284 21.77 28.62 -16.85
N ASP A 285 20.76 27.87 -17.26
CA ASP A 285 19.55 28.37 -17.92
C ASP A 285 18.31 27.64 -17.34
N ILE A 286 17.14 28.22 -17.56
CA ILE A 286 15.88 27.51 -17.31
C ILE A 286 15.76 26.36 -18.30
N ILE A 287 15.23 25.22 -17.83
CA ILE A 287 14.99 24.04 -18.69
C ILE A 287 13.55 24.12 -19.16
N GLU A 288 13.36 24.05 -20.47
CA GLU A 288 12.05 24.14 -21.13
C GLU A 288 11.58 22.73 -21.53
N THR A 289 10.42 22.34 -21.08
CA THR A 289 9.73 21.10 -21.48
C THR A 289 8.38 21.43 -22.12
N ASP A 290 7.68 20.46 -22.64
CA ASP A 290 6.38 20.66 -23.28
C ASP A 290 5.32 21.25 -22.34
N THR A 291 5.45 21.05 -21.03
CA THR A 291 4.40 21.38 -20.04
C THR A 291 4.86 22.27 -18.89
N ALA A 292 6.16 22.59 -18.80
CA ALA A 292 6.70 23.39 -17.70
C ALA A 292 8.08 23.99 -18.01
N TYR A 293 8.45 25.00 -17.25
CA TYR A 293 9.82 25.45 -17.09
C TYR A 293 10.38 24.96 -15.77
N TYR A 294 11.61 24.44 -15.78
CA TYR A 294 12.30 23.97 -14.57
C TYR A 294 13.49 24.86 -14.25
N VAL A 295 13.63 25.16 -12.96
CA VAL A 295 14.86 25.72 -12.37
C VAL A 295 15.40 24.65 -11.45
N VAL A 296 16.66 24.26 -11.63
CA VAL A 296 17.24 23.12 -10.90
C VAL A 296 18.59 23.48 -10.27
N LYS A 297 18.86 22.83 -9.15
CA LYS A 297 20.15 22.86 -8.45
C LYS A 297 20.49 21.42 -8.09
N LEU A 298 21.67 20.96 -8.47
CA LEU A 298 22.16 19.67 -8.00
C LEU A 298 22.67 19.82 -6.56
N ASP A 299 22.18 18.99 -5.65
CA ASP A 299 22.67 19.00 -4.27
C ASP A 299 23.92 18.14 -4.13
N LYS A 300 23.85 16.88 -4.59
CA LYS A 300 24.97 15.94 -4.57
C LYS A 300 24.90 14.98 -5.77
N LYS A 301 26.05 14.76 -6.40
CA LYS A 301 26.21 13.69 -7.41
C LYS A 301 26.17 12.29 -6.79
N ASP A 302 26.81 12.16 -5.63
CA ASP A 302 26.84 10.92 -4.85
C ASP A 302 26.14 11.18 -3.52
N ASP A 303 24.84 10.92 -3.47
CA ASP A 303 24.09 11.03 -2.21
C ASP A 303 24.04 9.66 -1.52
N GLU A 304 24.87 9.53 -0.46
CA GLU A 304 24.98 8.28 0.29
C GLU A 304 23.65 7.87 0.95
N GLU A 305 22.85 8.82 1.43
CA GLU A 305 21.56 8.56 2.07
C GLU A 305 20.51 8.12 1.05
N ALA A 306 20.43 8.80 -0.09
CA ALA A 306 19.57 8.43 -1.21
C ALA A 306 19.97 7.06 -1.79
N THR A 307 21.28 6.80 -1.93
CA THR A 307 21.82 5.51 -2.39
C THR A 307 21.44 4.36 -1.44
N GLU A 308 21.54 4.56 -0.11
CA GLU A 308 21.14 3.53 0.84
C GLU A 308 19.63 3.27 0.79
N THR A 309 18.81 4.32 0.65
CA THR A 309 17.36 4.20 0.44
C THR A 309 17.03 3.43 -0.85
N LYS A 310 17.76 3.69 -1.94
CA LYS A 310 17.60 2.95 -3.19
C LYS A 310 17.97 1.47 -3.04
N LYS A 311 19.04 1.13 -2.29
CA LYS A 311 19.40 -0.27 -1.99
C LYS A 311 18.27 -0.99 -1.25
N GLU A 312 17.68 -0.35 -0.24
CA GLU A 312 16.54 -0.91 0.49
C GLU A 312 15.36 -1.13 -0.45
N SER A 313 15.08 -0.19 -1.35
CA SER A 313 14.04 -0.30 -2.37
C SER A 313 14.29 -1.47 -3.34
N ILE A 314 15.51 -1.61 -3.85
CA ILE A 314 15.91 -2.74 -4.72
C ILE A 314 15.72 -4.08 -4.00
N ILE A 315 16.15 -4.18 -2.74
CA ILE A 315 15.97 -5.39 -1.93
C ILE A 315 14.47 -5.70 -1.77
N SER A 316 13.66 -4.70 -1.45
CA SER A 316 12.20 -4.85 -1.30
C SER A 316 11.55 -5.31 -2.61
N THR A 317 11.95 -4.75 -3.75
CA THR A 317 11.48 -5.17 -5.08
C THR A 317 11.85 -6.62 -5.36
N ARG A 318 13.10 -7.03 -5.10
CA ARG A 318 13.54 -8.42 -5.24
C ARG A 318 12.77 -9.38 -4.33
N GLU A 319 12.50 -8.98 -3.08
CA GLU A 319 11.68 -9.74 -2.14
C GLU A 319 10.25 -9.92 -2.67
N GLN A 320 9.65 -8.84 -3.17
CA GLN A 320 8.31 -8.87 -3.75
C GLN A 320 8.25 -9.74 -5.02
N THR A 321 9.22 -9.61 -5.91
CA THR A 321 9.33 -10.44 -7.13
C THR A 321 9.44 -11.92 -6.76
N LEU A 322 10.38 -12.28 -5.86
CA LEU A 322 10.56 -13.67 -5.43
C LEU A 322 9.27 -14.25 -4.79
N TYR A 323 8.57 -13.44 -3.99
CA TYR A 323 7.30 -13.87 -3.40
C TYR A 323 6.23 -14.10 -4.48
N THR A 324 6.08 -13.16 -5.40
CA THR A 324 5.10 -13.21 -6.50
C THR A 324 5.37 -14.41 -7.41
N ASP A 325 6.59 -14.55 -7.90
CA ASP A 325 6.99 -15.67 -8.79
C ASP A 325 6.77 -17.03 -8.12
N THR A 326 7.12 -17.13 -6.83
CA THR A 326 6.94 -18.36 -6.05
C THR A 326 5.45 -18.70 -5.92
N THR A 327 4.62 -17.73 -5.57
CA THR A 327 3.20 -17.96 -5.33
C THR A 327 2.41 -18.16 -6.62
N GLU A 328 2.75 -17.47 -7.71
CA GLU A 328 2.18 -17.70 -9.05
C GLU A 328 2.51 -19.07 -9.56
N LYS A 329 3.78 -19.49 -9.43
CA LYS A 329 4.18 -20.85 -9.79
C LYS A 329 3.41 -21.91 -9.01
N TRP A 330 3.14 -21.71 -7.73
CA TRP A 330 2.34 -22.65 -6.95
C TRP A 330 0.90 -22.74 -7.45
N LEU A 331 0.31 -21.62 -7.84
CA LEU A 331 -1.02 -21.60 -8.46
C LEU A 331 -1.05 -22.34 -9.78
N ASP A 332 -0.04 -22.15 -10.62
CA ASP A 332 0.07 -22.79 -11.93
C ASP A 332 0.29 -24.32 -11.81
N ASP A 333 1.04 -24.76 -10.80
CA ASP A 333 1.35 -26.17 -10.58
C ASP A 333 0.20 -26.95 -9.89
N ALA A 334 -0.78 -26.27 -9.28
CA ALA A 334 -1.85 -26.88 -8.52
C ALA A 334 -3.01 -27.41 -9.38
N ASP A 335 -3.60 -28.57 -9.00
CA ASP A 335 -4.84 -29.07 -9.64
C ASP A 335 -6.06 -28.36 -9.08
N ILE A 336 -6.39 -27.19 -9.64
CA ILE A 336 -7.53 -26.36 -9.25
C ILE A 336 -8.75 -26.66 -10.12
N LYS A 337 -9.91 -26.87 -9.47
CA LYS A 337 -11.18 -27.08 -10.13
C LYS A 337 -12.25 -26.21 -9.49
N GLU A 338 -12.72 -25.21 -10.22
CA GLU A 338 -13.77 -24.30 -9.78
C GLU A 338 -15.17 -24.78 -10.14
N GLU A 339 -16.10 -24.61 -9.20
CA GLU A 339 -17.53 -24.81 -9.39
C GLU A 339 -18.21 -23.47 -9.74
N LYS A 340 -18.03 -22.98 -10.97
CA LYS A 340 -18.51 -21.66 -11.43
C LYS A 340 -20.00 -21.39 -11.16
N LYS A 341 -20.84 -22.44 -11.11
CA LYS A 341 -22.25 -22.28 -10.77
C LYS A 341 -22.49 -21.97 -9.31
N VAL A 342 -21.62 -22.48 -8.43
CA VAL A 342 -21.65 -22.18 -7.00
C VAL A 342 -21.09 -20.78 -6.78
N LEU A 343 -19.95 -20.46 -7.38
CA LEU A 343 -19.32 -19.12 -7.29
C LEU A 343 -20.31 -18.01 -7.66
N LYS A 344 -21.01 -18.14 -8.76
CA LYS A 344 -22.02 -17.17 -9.23
C LYS A 344 -23.20 -16.92 -8.27
N THR A 345 -23.32 -17.71 -7.20
CA THR A 345 -24.31 -17.43 -6.15
C THR A 345 -23.82 -16.40 -5.13
N LEU A 346 -22.52 -16.19 -5.04
CA LEU A 346 -21.90 -15.13 -4.23
C LEU A 346 -21.89 -13.84 -5.04
N LYS A 347 -22.39 -12.76 -4.46
CA LYS A 347 -22.53 -11.46 -5.11
C LYS A 347 -21.90 -10.37 -4.27
N VAL A 348 -21.26 -9.42 -4.94
CA VAL A 348 -20.87 -8.11 -4.36
C VAL A 348 -21.59 -7.06 -5.18
N THR A 349 -22.39 -6.26 -4.53
CA THR A 349 -23.19 -5.20 -5.16
C THR A 349 -23.23 -3.99 -4.22
N ASP A 350 -23.64 -2.85 -4.75
CA ASP A 350 -23.83 -1.63 -3.96
C ASP A 350 -24.91 -1.76 -2.88
N ASN A 351 -25.79 -2.75 -3.02
CA ASN A 351 -26.84 -3.03 -2.03
C ASN A 351 -26.35 -3.82 -0.81
N HIS A 352 -25.16 -4.42 -0.87
CA HIS A 352 -24.52 -5.17 0.21
C HIS A 352 -23.48 -4.32 0.93
N LYS A 353 -23.88 -3.15 1.42
CA LYS A 353 -22.99 -2.24 2.14
C LYS A 353 -22.69 -2.75 3.55
N TYR A 354 -21.42 -2.91 3.85
CA TYR A 354 -20.91 -3.21 5.18
C TYR A 354 -20.29 -1.95 5.76
N VAL A 355 -20.60 -1.65 7.02
CA VAL A 355 -19.92 -0.58 7.73
C VAL A 355 -18.64 -1.17 8.32
N ALA A 356 -17.50 -0.72 7.84
CA ALA A 356 -16.22 -1.09 8.44
C ALA A 356 -16.20 -0.65 9.91
N PRO A 357 -15.75 -1.51 10.85
CA PRO A 357 -15.56 -1.08 12.22
C PRO A 357 -14.48 0.00 12.27
N THR A 358 -14.68 0.94 13.18
CA THR A 358 -13.63 1.90 13.51
C THR A 358 -12.43 1.10 14.04
N ALA A 359 -11.27 1.25 13.43
CA ALA A 359 -10.06 0.61 13.91
C ALA A 359 -9.87 0.96 15.38
N THR A 360 -9.89 -0.03 16.26
CA THR A 360 -9.45 0.18 17.64
C THR A 360 -7.95 0.47 17.56
N PRO A 361 -7.47 1.62 18.08
CA PRO A 361 -6.03 1.90 18.06
C PRO A 361 -5.30 0.74 18.71
N ALA A 362 -4.22 0.28 18.07
CA ALA A 362 -3.34 -0.70 18.69
C ALA A 362 -2.94 -0.20 20.08
N PRO A 363 -2.89 -1.05 21.12
CA PRO A 363 -2.47 -0.62 22.43
C PRO A 363 -1.06 -0.04 22.31
N THR A 364 -0.94 1.24 22.61
CA THR A 364 0.35 1.95 22.68
C THR A 364 1.18 1.26 23.78
N GLU A 365 2.43 0.92 23.48
CA GLU A 365 3.37 0.23 24.41
C GLU A 365 3.69 1.01 25.70
N GLU A 366 2.96 2.08 26.02
CA GLU A 366 3.20 2.98 27.15
C GLU A 366 2.49 2.59 28.46
N ALA A 367 1.79 1.46 28.52
CA ALA A 367 1.04 1.04 29.70
C ALA A 367 1.73 -0.07 30.54
N ALA A 368 3.00 -0.38 30.29
CA ALA A 368 3.69 -1.49 30.99
C ALA A 368 4.85 -1.10 31.93
N GLU A 369 5.03 0.16 32.26
CA GLU A 369 6.01 0.55 33.29
C GLU A 369 5.46 1.65 34.21
N THR A 370 4.57 1.30 35.14
CA THR A 370 4.45 1.99 36.44
C THR A 370 3.62 1.15 37.42
N GLU A 371 4.27 0.15 37.99
CA GLU A 371 3.97 -0.30 39.35
C GLU A 371 5.31 -0.41 40.07
N GLU A 372 5.69 0.58 40.81
CA GLU A 372 6.16 0.49 42.20
C GLU A 372 6.57 1.85 42.73
N VAL A 373 6.05 2.08 43.88
CA VAL A 373 6.47 2.88 45.03
C VAL A 373 5.52 4.00 45.42
N THR A 374 4.68 3.62 46.35
CA THR A 374 4.04 4.49 47.35
C THR A 374 5.08 5.25 48.20
N GLU A 375 4.98 6.57 48.21
CA GLU A 375 5.16 7.36 49.48
C GLU A 375 4.55 8.76 49.27
N THR A 376 3.58 9.05 50.14
CA THR A 376 3.01 10.37 50.37
C THR A 376 4.00 11.23 51.17
N PRO A 377 4.15 12.54 50.88
CA PRO A 377 3.60 13.50 51.82
C PRO A 377 3.06 14.81 51.23
N GLU A 378 1.93 15.21 51.80
CA GLU A 378 1.59 16.56 52.32
C GLU A 378 1.62 17.81 51.43
N VAL A 379 0.43 18.39 51.43
CA VAL A 379 -0.11 19.67 51.00
C VAL A 379 0.81 20.90 51.14
N THR A 380 0.88 21.75 50.12
CA THR A 380 0.72 23.20 50.25
C THR A 380 0.22 23.89 48.98
N GLU A 381 -0.59 24.91 49.20
CA GLU A 381 -1.45 25.70 48.37
C GLU A 381 -0.73 26.65 47.38
N ALA A 382 -1.47 26.94 46.30
CA ALA A 382 -1.67 28.25 45.66
C ALA A 382 -0.97 28.60 44.33
N ALA A 383 -1.86 29.03 43.42
CA ALA A 383 -1.78 30.09 42.43
C ALA A 383 -1.67 29.69 40.92
N ASP A 384 -2.84 29.68 40.30
CA ASP A 384 -3.27 30.42 39.09
C ASP A 384 -2.16 30.87 38.10
N THR A 385 -2.20 30.29 36.88
CA THR A 385 -2.05 31.05 35.63
C THR A 385 -2.44 30.20 34.42
N THR A 386 -3.44 30.68 33.71
CA THR A 386 -3.91 30.31 32.36
C THR A 386 -2.77 30.32 31.32
N THR A 387 -2.58 29.25 30.59
CA THR A 387 -2.01 29.30 29.23
C THR A 387 -2.47 28.07 28.45
N THR A 388 -3.10 28.34 27.31
CA THR A 388 -3.59 27.44 26.27
C THR A 388 -2.41 26.71 25.64
N PRO A 389 -2.44 25.40 25.40
CA PRO A 389 -1.44 24.76 24.57
C PRO A 389 -1.93 24.70 23.11
N GLU A 390 -1.03 25.14 22.27
CA GLU A 390 -0.96 25.06 20.83
C GLU A 390 -0.94 23.60 20.33
N ALA A 391 -1.59 23.37 19.20
CA ALA A 391 -1.74 22.08 18.57
C ALA A 391 -0.38 21.59 18.00
N THR A 392 0.04 20.41 18.40
CA THR A 392 1.20 19.72 17.82
C THR A 392 0.71 18.70 16.82
N GLU A 393 1.25 18.80 15.61
CA GLU A 393 0.99 17.93 14.46
C GLU A 393 1.35 16.46 14.72
N ALA A 394 0.52 15.57 14.16
CA ALA A 394 0.71 14.12 14.21
C ALA A 394 1.65 13.65 13.08
N PRO A 395 2.49 12.63 13.33
CA PRO A 395 3.35 12.09 12.29
C PRO A 395 2.58 11.20 11.31
N SER A 396 2.84 11.42 10.03
CA SER A 396 2.32 10.62 8.92
C SER A 396 2.96 9.24 8.87
N TYR A 397 2.15 8.19 8.93
CA TYR A 397 2.58 6.83 8.59
C TYR A 397 2.27 6.56 7.12
N SER A 398 3.32 6.33 6.35
CA SER A 398 3.24 5.78 5.00
C SER A 398 2.91 4.29 5.09
N THR A 399 1.73 3.91 4.68
CA THR A 399 1.41 2.52 4.33
C THR A 399 1.43 2.41 2.82
N ASP A 400 2.58 2.02 2.30
CA ASP A 400 2.70 1.61 0.91
C ASP A 400 2.07 0.22 0.75
N THR A 401 0.90 0.19 0.14
CA THR A 401 0.29 -1.02 -0.39
C THR A 401 -0.15 -0.68 -1.80
N SER A 402 0.83 -0.65 -2.70
CA SER A 402 0.58 -0.51 -4.13
C SER A 402 -0.01 -1.79 -4.69
N LEU A 403 -1.34 -1.86 -4.75
CA LEU A 403 -2.04 -2.69 -5.72
C LEU A 403 -2.02 -1.91 -7.03
N THR A 404 -1.14 -2.30 -7.93
CA THR A 404 -1.12 -1.81 -9.31
C THR A 404 -2.40 -2.22 -10.01
N VAL A 405 -3.30 -1.26 -10.19
CA VAL A 405 -4.36 -1.37 -11.20
C VAL A 405 -3.71 -1.03 -12.54
N LYS A 406 -3.50 -2.04 -13.37
CA LYS A 406 -3.10 -1.85 -14.78
C LYS A 406 -4.25 -1.21 -15.53
N ASP A 407 -3.94 -0.06 -16.10
CA ASP A 407 -4.48 0.63 -17.25
C ASP A 407 -5.96 0.51 -17.63
N GLY A 408 -6.58 1.66 -17.61
CA GLY A 408 -7.64 1.97 -18.55
C GLY A 408 -8.68 3.00 -18.09
N ILE A 409 -8.42 4.25 -18.51
CA ILE A 409 -9.45 5.17 -19.02
C ILE A 409 -10.09 6.14 -18.02
N LEU A 410 -9.71 7.38 -18.32
CA LEU A 410 -10.32 8.70 -18.10
C LEU A 410 -10.12 9.32 -16.76
#